data_639750a6eca1753054704309a3026ee0
#
_entry.id   639750a6eca1753054704309a3026ee0
#
_cell.length_a   1.000
_cell.length_b   1.000
_cell.length_c   1.000
_cell.angle_alpha   90.00
_cell.angle_beta   90.00
_cell.angle_gamma   90.00
#
_symmetry.space_group_name_H-M   'P 1'
#
loop_
_entity.id
_entity.type
_entity.pdbx_description
1 polymer ?
#
loop_
_entity_poly.entity_id
_entity_poly.type
_entity_poly.pdbx_seq_one_letter_code
_entity_poly.pdbx_strand_id
1 'polypeptide(L)'
;MSLPEVPLLGVLPGTGGLTRVVDKRKVRRDLADVFSTVAEGVKGQRAVEWKLVDAVAPKSKFEEAVSERAKALAQKSDRPGGNGVKLDGLRPNVDGNSTQYRYVTLTIDAGRRTAELTVRGPSEVQPSTVDSIRNKGAELWALRCYRELDDALLRLRLNHLEVGLVTLRTEGNPQLLLDAEAALLEAAGTNGGQADWFAREVLLLMKRVHKRLDVTSRTFVALIEPGSCFAGSFAELLWSADRAYMLDDPDADTPAQILVSAMNAGALPMGNGLSRLETRFLDDSASVKAVLAYAPERKAIEPDDAEKLGVVTFVRDDIDYPDEVRLFLEERTSLSPDALVGMEANLRFAGPETMETKIFGRLSAWQNWIFTRANATGNKGALTLYGSPERPEFDLRRC
;
A
#
# COMPACT_ATOMS: atom_id res chain seq x y z
N MET A 1 21.17 2.43 -25.19
CA MET A 1 20.27 2.02 -24.09
C MET A 1 20.47 0.54 -23.86
N SER A 2 20.56 0.08 -22.59
CA SER A 2 20.76 -1.34 -22.26
C SER A 2 20.03 -1.70 -20.98
N LEU A 3 19.75 -2.98 -20.78
CA LEU A 3 19.34 -3.62 -19.54
C LEU A 3 20.34 -4.76 -19.26
N PRO A 4 21.49 -4.44 -18.65
CA PRO A 4 22.61 -5.38 -18.55
C PRO A 4 22.47 -6.40 -17.40
N GLU A 5 21.34 -6.41 -16.69
CA GLU A 5 21.13 -7.22 -15.49
C GLU A 5 21.26 -8.71 -15.78
N VAL A 6 20.64 -9.18 -16.86
CA VAL A 6 20.71 -10.62 -17.22
C VAL A 6 22.11 -11.02 -17.66
N PRO A 7 22.74 -10.35 -18.68
CA PRO A 7 24.03 -10.81 -19.21
C PRO A 7 25.23 -10.55 -18.28
N LEU A 8 25.18 -9.53 -17.42
CA LEU A 8 26.34 -9.17 -16.59
C LEU A 8 26.18 -9.50 -15.11
N LEU A 9 24.96 -9.47 -14.58
CA LEU A 9 24.71 -9.63 -13.15
C LEU A 9 23.99 -10.94 -12.80
N GLY A 10 23.51 -11.68 -13.79
CA GLY A 10 22.73 -12.90 -13.56
C GLY A 10 21.41 -12.70 -12.82
N VAL A 11 20.86 -11.47 -12.86
CA VAL A 11 19.59 -11.10 -12.21
C VAL A 11 18.63 -10.47 -13.21
N LEU A 12 17.39 -10.25 -12.77
CA LEU A 12 16.38 -9.56 -13.59
C LEU A 12 16.34 -8.06 -13.27
N PRO A 13 15.93 -7.18 -14.22
CA PRO A 13 15.56 -5.79 -13.96
C PRO A 13 14.23 -5.75 -13.18
N GLY A 14 14.28 -6.21 -11.91
CA GLY A 14 13.15 -6.55 -11.05
C GLY A 14 12.27 -5.37 -10.64
N THR A 15 12.75 -4.13 -10.81
CA THR A 15 11.92 -2.92 -10.59
C THR A 15 10.93 -2.64 -11.71
N GLY A 16 10.74 -3.59 -12.63
CA GLY A 16 9.74 -3.56 -13.69
C GLY A 16 10.31 -3.17 -15.07
N GLY A 17 11.62 -3.31 -15.29
CA GLY A 17 12.25 -3.01 -16.59
C GLY A 17 11.67 -3.84 -17.72
N LEU A 18 11.65 -5.17 -17.57
CA LEU A 18 11.10 -6.09 -18.60
C LEU A 18 9.63 -5.78 -18.92
N THR A 19 8.78 -5.68 -17.92
CA THR A 19 7.35 -5.40 -18.10
C THR A 19 7.14 -4.05 -18.79
N ARG A 20 7.86 -3.00 -18.39
CA ARG A 20 7.73 -1.68 -19.02
C ARG A 20 8.21 -1.65 -20.46
N VAL A 21 9.23 -2.41 -20.81
CA VAL A 21 9.70 -2.51 -22.20
C VAL A 21 8.61 -3.11 -23.09
N VAL A 22 7.97 -4.20 -22.67
CA VAL A 22 6.93 -4.87 -23.46
C VAL A 22 5.59 -4.15 -23.33
N ASP A 23 5.07 -3.95 -22.10
CA ASP A 23 3.68 -3.50 -21.91
C ASP A 23 3.50 -2.00 -22.08
N LYS A 24 4.47 -1.18 -21.66
CA LYS A 24 4.39 0.28 -21.76
C LYS A 24 4.99 0.80 -23.06
N ARG A 25 6.19 0.36 -23.42
CA ARG A 25 6.89 0.80 -24.65
C ARG A 25 6.40 0.09 -25.90
N LYS A 26 5.69 -1.05 -25.74
CA LYS A 26 5.20 -1.89 -26.85
C LYS A 26 6.33 -2.36 -27.77
N VAL A 27 7.46 -2.68 -27.16
CA VAL A 27 8.53 -3.38 -27.87
C VAL A 27 8.07 -4.81 -28.16
N ARG A 28 8.27 -5.27 -29.37
CA ARG A 28 7.95 -6.64 -29.76
C ARG A 28 8.75 -7.62 -28.88
N ARG A 29 8.12 -8.71 -28.42
CA ARG A 29 8.67 -9.63 -27.42
C ARG A 29 10.05 -10.19 -27.78
N ASP A 30 10.25 -10.60 -29.03
CA ASP A 30 11.52 -11.13 -29.55
C ASP A 30 12.64 -10.07 -29.53
N LEU A 31 12.31 -8.81 -29.87
CA LEU A 31 13.26 -7.70 -29.79
C LEU A 31 13.57 -7.31 -28.33
N ALA A 32 12.60 -7.46 -27.43
CA ALA A 32 12.80 -7.26 -26.00
C ALA A 32 13.73 -8.35 -25.42
N ASP A 33 13.60 -9.59 -25.87
CA ASP A 33 14.50 -10.69 -25.50
C ASP A 33 15.95 -10.36 -25.90
N VAL A 34 16.19 -10.02 -27.16
CA VAL A 34 17.53 -9.60 -27.64
C VAL A 34 18.06 -8.42 -26.85
N PHE A 35 17.22 -7.37 -26.64
CA PHE A 35 17.62 -6.19 -25.90
C PHE A 35 18.03 -6.49 -24.45
N SER A 36 17.37 -7.43 -23.81
CA SER A 36 17.61 -7.80 -22.41
C SER A 36 18.78 -8.76 -22.22
N THR A 37 19.28 -9.35 -23.32
CA THR A 37 20.39 -10.33 -23.29
C THR A 37 21.69 -9.83 -23.90
N VAL A 38 21.69 -8.61 -24.47
CA VAL A 38 22.88 -7.98 -25.06
C VAL A 38 23.40 -6.90 -24.12
N ALA A 39 24.61 -7.12 -23.54
CA ALA A 39 25.22 -6.20 -22.57
C ALA A 39 25.46 -4.80 -23.15
N GLU A 40 25.89 -4.69 -24.41
CA GLU A 40 26.13 -3.41 -25.08
C GLU A 40 24.85 -2.62 -25.38
N GLY A 41 23.72 -3.31 -25.34
CA GLY A 41 22.39 -2.75 -25.61
C GLY A 41 22.20 -2.37 -27.08
N VAL A 42 21.20 -1.51 -27.32
CA VAL A 42 20.80 -1.05 -28.67
C VAL A 42 21.00 0.45 -28.78
N LYS A 43 21.58 0.91 -29.90
CA LYS A 43 21.98 2.30 -30.12
C LYS A 43 21.40 2.86 -31.43
N GLY A 44 21.41 4.21 -31.54
CA GLY A 44 21.08 4.94 -32.74
C GLY A 44 19.68 4.67 -33.26
N GLN A 45 19.52 4.67 -34.59
CA GLN A 45 18.22 4.55 -35.26
C GLN A 45 17.51 3.22 -34.94
N ARG A 46 18.26 2.13 -34.73
CA ARG A 46 17.71 0.83 -34.32
C ARG A 46 16.95 0.93 -32.99
N ALA A 47 17.42 1.75 -32.04
CA ALA A 47 16.71 1.95 -30.78
C ALA A 47 15.35 2.64 -30.95
N VAL A 48 15.22 3.54 -31.96
CA VAL A 48 13.95 4.16 -32.34
C VAL A 48 13.02 3.14 -33.01
N GLU A 49 13.53 2.39 -33.98
CA GLU A 49 12.79 1.35 -34.70
C GLU A 49 12.22 0.30 -33.75
N TRP A 50 12.98 -0.07 -32.72
CA TRP A 50 12.57 -1.01 -31.68
C TRP A 50 11.72 -0.33 -30.58
N LYS A 51 11.40 0.92 -30.70
CA LYS A 51 10.61 1.70 -29.71
C LYS A 51 11.23 1.79 -28.31
N LEU A 52 12.52 1.54 -28.20
CA LEU A 52 13.26 1.67 -26.94
C LEU A 52 13.43 3.14 -26.54
N VAL A 53 13.60 4.03 -27.51
CA VAL A 53 13.65 5.49 -27.36
C VAL A 53 12.71 6.16 -28.37
N ASP A 54 12.33 7.42 -28.11
CA ASP A 54 11.41 8.15 -28.98
C ASP A 54 12.13 8.83 -30.16
N ALA A 55 13.40 9.23 -29.97
CA ALA A 55 14.19 9.89 -30.99
C ALA A 55 15.69 9.73 -30.69
N VAL A 56 16.50 10.04 -31.69
CA VAL A 56 17.95 10.18 -31.58
C VAL A 56 18.38 11.55 -32.10
N ALA A 57 19.42 12.12 -31.52
CA ALA A 57 20.04 13.35 -31.99
C ALA A 57 21.56 13.21 -32.01
N PRO A 58 22.27 13.88 -32.96
CA PRO A 58 23.73 14.00 -32.90
C PRO A 58 24.16 14.63 -31.58
N LYS A 59 25.35 14.22 -31.07
CA LYS A 59 25.90 14.74 -29.81
C LYS A 59 25.93 16.28 -29.75
N SER A 60 26.28 16.92 -30.88
CA SER A 60 26.31 18.39 -30.98
C SER A 60 24.98 19.09 -30.90
N LYS A 61 23.84 18.37 -31.13
CA LYS A 61 22.49 18.90 -31.08
C LYS A 61 21.65 18.29 -29.97
N PHE A 62 22.26 17.50 -29.09
CA PHE A 62 21.51 16.73 -28.08
C PHE A 62 20.81 17.65 -27.06
N GLU A 63 21.52 18.63 -26.53
CA GLU A 63 20.99 19.60 -25.56
C GLU A 63 19.84 20.44 -26.15
N GLU A 64 19.99 20.86 -27.41
CA GLU A 64 18.95 21.59 -28.13
C GLU A 64 17.70 20.72 -28.28
N ALA A 65 17.84 19.48 -28.76
CA ALA A 65 16.75 18.52 -28.93
C ALA A 65 16.04 18.21 -27.59
N VAL A 66 16.79 18.06 -26.49
CA VAL A 66 16.24 17.85 -25.14
C VAL A 66 15.45 19.08 -24.71
N SER A 67 16.00 20.29 -24.90
CA SER A 67 15.32 21.54 -24.54
C SER A 67 14.01 21.74 -25.31
N GLU A 68 14.02 21.52 -26.62
CA GLU A 68 12.83 21.60 -27.46
C GLU A 68 11.76 20.58 -27.03
N ARG A 69 12.16 19.35 -26.77
CA ARG A 69 11.25 18.29 -26.30
C ARG A 69 10.65 18.63 -24.93
N ALA A 70 11.45 19.13 -24.01
CA ALA A 70 11.00 19.56 -22.68
C ALA A 70 9.99 20.71 -22.80
N LYS A 71 10.25 21.71 -23.62
CA LYS A 71 9.32 22.83 -23.88
C LYS A 71 7.98 22.33 -24.48
N ALA A 72 8.05 21.43 -25.46
CA ALA A 72 6.86 20.85 -26.09
C ALA A 72 6.02 20.00 -25.10
N LEU A 73 6.65 19.33 -24.17
CA LEU A 73 5.95 18.59 -23.10
C LEU A 73 5.37 19.54 -22.06
N ALA A 74 6.10 20.60 -21.69
CA ALA A 74 5.62 21.61 -20.74
C ALA A 74 4.37 22.32 -21.25
N GLN A 75 4.29 22.61 -22.56
CA GLN A 75 3.11 23.22 -23.19
C GLN A 75 1.86 22.32 -23.13
N LYS A 76 2.02 21.01 -22.99
CA LYS A 76 0.94 20.03 -22.85
C LYS A 76 0.59 19.74 -21.39
N SER A 77 1.26 20.38 -20.45
CA SER A 77 1.01 20.18 -19.03
C SER A 77 -0.35 20.75 -18.66
N ASP A 78 -1.12 19.98 -17.91
CA ASP A 78 -2.36 20.41 -17.25
C ASP A 78 -2.09 21.15 -15.93
N ARG A 79 -0.81 21.37 -15.58
CA ARG A 79 -0.40 22.06 -14.36
C ARG A 79 -0.34 23.55 -14.61
N PRO A 80 -1.01 24.37 -13.76
CA PRO A 80 -0.88 25.81 -13.85
C PRO A 80 0.55 26.24 -13.49
N GLY A 81 1.00 27.33 -14.07
CA GLY A 81 2.19 28.03 -13.60
C GLY A 81 1.97 28.57 -12.19
N GLY A 82 3.04 28.79 -11.44
CA GLY A 82 2.97 29.40 -10.11
C GLY A 82 3.87 28.71 -9.09
N ASN A 83 3.70 29.12 -7.84
CA ASN A 83 4.49 28.58 -6.72
C ASN A 83 3.94 27.23 -6.28
N GLY A 84 4.86 26.27 -6.07
CA GLY A 84 4.53 25.00 -5.44
C GLY A 84 4.42 25.14 -3.92
N VAL A 85 4.11 24.04 -3.24
CA VAL A 85 4.12 23.94 -1.79
C VAL A 85 5.48 23.48 -1.32
N LYS A 86 6.12 24.25 -0.43
CA LYS A 86 7.38 23.84 0.18
C LYS A 86 7.11 22.72 1.19
N LEU A 87 7.84 21.61 1.05
CA LEU A 87 7.77 20.48 1.96
C LEU A 87 9.04 20.44 2.82
N ASP A 88 8.90 20.77 4.08
CA ASP A 88 9.99 20.59 5.04
C ASP A 88 10.17 19.11 5.39
N GLY A 89 11.40 18.73 5.82
CA GLY A 89 11.69 17.37 6.24
C GLY A 89 10.84 16.97 7.45
N LEU A 90 10.38 15.73 7.45
CA LEU A 90 9.79 15.12 8.64
C LEU A 90 10.88 14.97 9.71
N ARG A 91 10.57 15.36 10.93
CA ARG A 91 11.48 15.26 12.08
C ARG A 91 10.77 14.51 13.20
N PRO A 92 10.65 13.16 13.10
CA PRO A 92 10.06 12.40 14.17
C PRO A 92 10.93 12.45 15.43
N ASN A 93 10.27 12.37 16.57
CA ASN A 93 10.96 12.04 17.81
C ASN A 93 11.22 10.52 17.82
N VAL A 94 12.49 10.12 17.93
CA VAL A 94 12.88 8.71 18.02
C VAL A 94 13.40 8.47 19.42
N ASP A 95 12.67 7.65 20.18
CA ASP A 95 13.02 7.29 21.54
C ASP A 95 12.95 5.77 21.70
N GLY A 96 14.12 5.15 21.86
CA GLY A 96 14.24 3.71 21.94
C GLY A 96 13.65 2.99 20.73
N ASN A 97 12.59 2.25 20.97
CA ASN A 97 11.86 1.46 19.97
C ASN A 97 10.65 2.21 19.37
N SER A 98 10.41 3.47 19.75
CA SER A 98 9.30 4.29 19.28
C SER A 98 9.77 5.39 18.34
N THR A 99 9.07 5.54 17.22
CA THR A 99 9.20 6.65 16.27
C THR A 99 7.88 7.41 16.25
N GLN A 100 7.87 8.62 16.81
CA GLN A 100 6.69 9.44 16.96
C GLN A 100 6.71 10.65 16.02
N TYR A 101 5.71 10.72 15.15
CA TYR A 101 5.37 11.89 14.36
C TYR A 101 4.16 12.61 14.98
N ARG A 102 3.66 13.62 14.31
CA ARG A 102 2.45 14.33 14.74
C ARG A 102 1.20 13.46 14.66
N TYR A 103 1.05 12.72 13.55
CA TYR A 103 -0.15 11.92 13.27
C TYR A 103 0.13 10.41 13.21
N VAL A 104 1.38 10.00 13.26
CA VAL A 104 1.75 8.58 13.15
C VAL A 104 2.71 8.22 14.28
N THR A 105 2.50 7.05 14.87
CA THR A 105 3.45 6.44 15.80
C THR A 105 3.74 5.04 15.33
N LEU A 106 5.02 4.68 15.26
CA LEU A 106 5.51 3.33 15.01
C LEU A 106 6.29 2.86 16.21
N THR A 107 5.82 1.82 16.89
CA THR A 107 6.49 1.20 18.03
C THR A 107 6.91 -0.23 17.67
N ILE A 108 8.16 -0.57 17.92
CA ILE A 108 8.75 -1.88 17.58
C ILE A 108 8.92 -2.72 18.83
N ASP A 109 8.43 -3.95 18.80
CA ASP A 109 8.79 -4.99 19.76
C ASP A 109 9.63 -6.05 19.03
N ALA A 110 10.94 -5.86 19.07
CA ALA A 110 11.90 -6.75 18.42
C ALA A 110 11.87 -8.16 19.04
N GLY A 111 11.60 -8.25 20.35
CA GLY A 111 11.51 -9.54 21.06
C GLY A 111 10.35 -10.40 20.58
N ARG A 112 9.20 -9.79 20.34
CA ARG A 112 8.02 -10.46 19.78
C ARG A 112 7.97 -10.43 18.26
N ARG A 113 8.89 -9.69 17.63
CA ARG A 113 8.92 -9.49 16.17
C ARG A 113 7.67 -8.83 15.63
N THR A 114 7.08 -7.96 16.42
CA THR A 114 5.88 -7.20 16.08
C THR A 114 6.16 -5.71 16.07
N ALA A 115 5.29 -4.98 15.42
CA ALA A 115 5.21 -3.53 15.53
C ALA A 115 3.76 -3.10 15.73
N GLU A 116 3.57 -1.97 16.38
CA GLU A 116 2.30 -1.26 16.41
C GLU A 116 2.42 0.00 15.58
N LEU A 117 1.48 0.20 14.67
CA LEU A 117 1.36 1.38 13.82
C LEU A 117 0.03 2.06 14.11
N THR A 118 0.10 3.19 14.81
CA THR A 118 -1.06 4.01 15.14
C THR A 118 -1.11 5.22 14.22
N VAL A 119 -2.26 5.45 13.59
CA VAL A 119 -2.50 6.58 12.68
C VAL A 119 -3.63 7.44 13.24
N ARG A 120 -3.42 8.78 13.30
CA ARG A 120 -4.34 9.73 13.94
C ARG A 120 -5.03 10.62 12.93
N GLY A 121 -6.34 10.72 13.07
CA GLY A 121 -7.17 11.69 12.36
C GLY A 121 -6.86 13.14 12.76
N PRO A 122 -7.49 14.11 12.09
CA PRO A 122 -7.34 15.52 12.46
C PRO A 122 -7.93 15.77 13.85
N SER A 123 -7.21 16.57 14.66
CA SER A 123 -7.66 16.99 15.98
C SER A 123 -8.47 18.32 15.98
N GLU A 124 -8.53 18.98 14.83
CA GLU A 124 -9.23 20.25 14.61
C GLU A 124 -9.92 20.25 13.25
N VAL A 125 -10.91 21.13 13.07
CA VAL A 125 -11.60 21.34 11.79
C VAL A 125 -10.58 21.70 10.72
N GLN A 126 -10.64 21.00 9.60
CA GLN A 126 -9.74 21.20 8.46
C GLN A 126 -10.32 22.19 7.45
N PRO A 127 -9.46 22.80 6.59
CA PRO A 127 -9.92 23.68 5.54
C PRO A 127 -10.93 23.01 4.60
N SER A 128 -11.98 23.73 4.21
CA SER A 128 -13.06 23.22 3.35
C SER A 128 -13.12 23.86 1.96
N THR A 129 -12.37 24.94 1.71
CA THR A 129 -12.33 25.60 0.38
C THR A 129 -10.98 25.40 -0.29
N VAL A 130 -10.95 25.44 -1.61
CA VAL A 130 -9.71 25.30 -2.41
C VAL A 130 -8.61 26.25 -1.92
N ASP A 131 -8.94 27.52 -1.72
CA ASP A 131 -7.95 28.51 -1.28
C ASP A 131 -7.44 28.24 0.13
N SER A 132 -8.31 27.83 1.05
CA SER A 132 -7.90 27.50 2.41
C SER A 132 -7.06 26.22 2.48
N ILE A 133 -7.37 25.22 1.64
CA ILE A 133 -6.58 23.99 1.46
C ILE A 133 -5.18 24.34 0.93
N ARG A 134 -5.08 25.16 -0.12
CA ARG A 134 -3.79 25.63 -0.65
C ARG A 134 -2.98 26.41 0.38
N ASN A 135 -3.63 27.33 1.12
CA ASN A 135 -2.98 28.15 2.14
C ASN A 135 -2.46 27.33 3.32
N LYS A 136 -3.13 26.23 3.68
CA LYS A 136 -2.65 25.31 4.72
C LYS A 136 -1.36 24.59 4.26
N GLY A 137 -1.20 24.36 2.97
CA GLY A 137 0.03 23.87 2.36
C GLY A 137 0.52 22.55 2.98
N ALA A 138 1.80 22.54 3.39
CA ALA A 138 2.43 21.35 3.99
C ALA A 138 1.83 20.89 5.31
N GLU A 139 1.10 21.79 6.00
CA GLU A 139 0.44 21.53 7.28
C GLU A 139 -1.00 21.02 7.13
N LEU A 140 -1.48 20.84 5.88
CA LEU A 140 -2.76 20.15 5.63
C LEU A 140 -2.68 18.74 6.20
N TRP A 141 -3.66 18.40 7.07
CA TRP A 141 -3.66 17.11 7.77
C TRP A 141 -3.42 15.93 6.83
N ALA A 142 -4.18 15.83 5.75
CA ALA A 142 -4.06 14.71 4.80
C ALA A 142 -2.65 14.61 4.20
N LEU A 143 -2.05 15.73 3.79
CA LEU A 143 -0.69 15.74 3.26
C LEU A 143 0.32 15.34 4.33
N ARG A 144 0.22 15.92 5.53
CA ARG A 144 1.16 15.66 6.61
C ARG A 144 1.07 14.23 7.13
N CYS A 145 -0.13 13.76 7.45
CA CYS A 145 -0.38 12.41 7.96
C CYS A 145 0.13 11.34 6.98
N TYR A 146 -0.20 11.48 5.69
CA TYR A 146 0.23 10.47 4.70
C TYR A 146 1.72 10.54 4.36
N ARG A 147 2.38 11.67 4.50
CA ARG A 147 3.85 11.73 4.45
C ARG A 147 4.48 11.01 5.64
N GLU A 148 3.93 11.17 6.83
CA GLU A 148 4.39 10.50 8.05
C GLU A 148 4.17 8.99 7.98
N LEU A 149 3.02 8.55 7.50
CA LEU A 149 2.72 7.15 7.27
C LEU A 149 3.66 6.52 6.22
N ASP A 150 3.94 7.23 5.13
CA ASP A 150 4.90 6.79 4.11
C ASP A 150 6.31 6.58 4.68
N ASP A 151 6.79 7.53 5.51
CA ASP A 151 8.11 7.42 6.17
C ASP A 151 8.14 6.28 7.21
N ALA A 152 7.09 6.13 8.02
CA ALA A 152 6.96 5.03 8.98
C ALA A 152 7.01 3.66 8.31
N LEU A 153 6.27 3.48 7.19
CA LEU A 153 6.30 2.25 6.40
C LEU A 153 7.68 1.98 5.78
N LEU A 154 8.39 3.03 5.34
CA LEU A 154 9.75 2.89 4.82
C LEU A 154 10.74 2.52 5.92
N ARG A 155 10.65 3.11 7.11
CA ARG A 155 11.47 2.74 8.26
C ARG A 155 11.25 1.28 8.67
N LEU A 156 10.00 0.87 8.79
CA LEU A 156 9.65 -0.52 9.05
C LEU A 156 10.30 -1.47 8.02
N ARG A 157 10.18 -1.12 6.74
CA ARG A 157 10.64 -1.95 5.64
C ARG A 157 12.16 -2.07 5.55
N LEU A 158 12.87 -0.96 5.78
CA LEU A 158 14.31 -0.86 5.53
C LEU A 158 15.16 -1.07 6.78
N ASN A 159 14.63 -0.74 7.97
CA ASN A 159 15.41 -0.73 9.20
C ASN A 159 15.01 -1.85 10.18
N HIS A 160 13.81 -2.47 10.00
CA HIS A 160 13.26 -3.45 10.94
C HIS A 160 12.88 -4.74 10.21
N LEU A 161 13.90 -5.45 9.68
CA LEU A 161 13.71 -6.69 8.94
C LEU A 161 13.21 -7.84 9.82
N GLU A 162 13.45 -7.77 11.11
CA GLU A 162 13.00 -8.73 12.12
C GLU A 162 11.49 -8.68 12.35
N VAL A 163 10.83 -7.54 12.09
CA VAL A 163 9.37 -7.41 12.26
C VAL A 163 8.64 -8.23 11.23
N GLY A 164 7.84 -9.17 11.67
CA GLY A 164 7.01 -10.04 10.82
C GLY A 164 5.55 -9.62 10.77
N LEU A 165 5.05 -8.95 11.82
CA LEU A 165 3.65 -8.59 11.97
C LEU A 165 3.49 -7.16 12.49
N VAL A 166 2.48 -6.47 12.01
CA VAL A 166 2.15 -5.09 12.39
C VAL A 166 0.68 -5.00 12.79
N THR A 167 0.41 -4.55 14.00
CA THR A 167 -0.93 -4.16 14.42
C THR A 167 -1.23 -2.74 13.92
N LEU A 168 -2.39 -2.56 13.30
CA LEU A 168 -2.89 -1.26 12.84
C LEU A 168 -3.93 -0.75 13.81
N ARG A 169 -3.70 0.44 14.34
CA ARG A 169 -4.64 1.18 15.19
C ARG A 169 -4.90 2.55 14.59
N THR A 170 -6.07 3.08 14.84
CA THR A 170 -6.44 4.43 14.42
C THR A 170 -7.07 5.16 15.59
N GLU A 171 -6.82 6.47 15.69
CA GLU A 171 -7.34 7.34 16.75
C GLU A 171 -7.89 8.62 16.12
N GLY A 172 -8.85 9.27 16.78
CA GLY A 172 -9.33 10.58 16.38
C GLY A 172 -10.85 10.68 16.30
N ASN A 173 -11.31 11.84 15.87
CA ASN A 173 -12.74 12.08 15.65
C ASN A 173 -13.11 11.71 14.20
N PRO A 174 -13.95 10.70 13.98
CA PRO A 174 -14.30 10.25 12.64
C PRO A 174 -15.05 11.31 11.82
N GLN A 175 -15.84 12.18 12.45
CA GLN A 175 -16.55 13.24 11.72
C GLN A 175 -15.60 14.30 11.17
N LEU A 176 -14.59 14.72 11.97
CA LEU A 176 -13.57 15.64 11.50
C LEU A 176 -12.76 15.06 10.33
N LEU A 177 -12.50 13.76 10.39
CA LEU A 177 -11.80 13.05 9.30
C LEU A 177 -12.65 13.02 8.03
N LEU A 178 -13.91 12.62 8.14
CA LEU A 178 -14.82 12.53 7.00
C LEU A 178 -15.09 13.90 6.35
N ASP A 179 -15.19 14.98 7.16
CA ASP A 179 -15.35 16.34 6.65
C ASP A 179 -14.10 16.80 5.89
N ALA A 180 -12.92 16.55 6.44
CA ALA A 180 -11.65 16.88 5.79
C ALA A 180 -11.49 16.16 4.43
N GLU A 181 -11.88 14.91 4.37
CA GLU A 181 -11.81 14.10 3.15
C GLU A 181 -12.86 14.48 2.12
N ALA A 182 -14.08 14.81 2.54
CA ALA A 182 -15.11 15.30 1.65
C ALA A 182 -14.68 16.61 0.96
N ALA A 183 -14.11 17.55 1.72
CA ALA A 183 -13.57 18.79 1.18
C ALA A 183 -12.39 18.54 0.22
N LEU A 184 -11.51 17.59 0.54
CA LEU A 184 -10.39 17.22 -0.32
C LEU A 184 -10.86 16.61 -1.65
N LEU A 185 -11.84 15.69 -1.61
CA LEU A 185 -12.41 15.06 -2.80
C LEU A 185 -13.10 16.09 -3.70
N GLU A 186 -13.86 17.01 -3.13
CA GLU A 186 -14.50 18.11 -3.87
C GLU A 186 -13.46 18.99 -4.53
N ALA A 187 -12.46 19.46 -3.78
CA ALA A 187 -11.36 20.28 -4.30
C ALA A 187 -10.54 19.55 -5.38
N ALA A 188 -10.35 18.23 -5.27
CA ALA A 188 -9.67 17.42 -6.27
C ALA A 188 -10.50 17.16 -7.53
N GLY A 189 -11.75 17.63 -7.58
CA GLY A 189 -12.63 17.53 -8.76
C GLY A 189 -13.20 16.13 -9.00
N THR A 190 -13.24 15.27 -7.99
CA THR A 190 -13.76 13.89 -8.12
C THR A 190 -15.25 13.84 -8.44
N ASN A 191 -16.00 14.89 -8.10
CA ASN A 191 -17.43 15.06 -8.36
C ASN A 191 -17.74 15.78 -9.68
N GLY A 192 -16.77 15.84 -10.63
CA GLY A 192 -16.94 16.48 -11.93
C GLY A 192 -16.71 17.99 -11.94
N GLY A 193 -16.28 18.59 -10.84
CA GLY A 193 -15.85 19.99 -10.75
C GLY A 193 -14.45 20.23 -11.34
N GLN A 194 -14.04 21.50 -11.40
CA GLN A 194 -12.69 21.86 -11.79
C GLN A 194 -11.68 21.39 -10.71
N ALA A 195 -10.78 20.52 -11.09
CA ALA A 195 -9.78 19.96 -10.19
C ALA A 195 -8.74 21.00 -9.78
N ASP A 196 -8.56 21.19 -8.48
CA ASP A 196 -7.39 21.87 -7.94
C ASP A 196 -6.15 20.96 -7.98
N TRP A 197 -5.04 21.48 -8.48
CA TRP A 197 -3.82 20.70 -8.65
C TRP A 197 -3.26 20.20 -7.31
N PHE A 198 -3.32 21.03 -6.24
CA PHE A 198 -2.73 20.67 -4.96
C PHE A 198 -3.57 19.60 -4.24
N ALA A 199 -4.89 19.77 -4.19
CA ALA A 199 -5.80 18.77 -3.65
C ALA A 199 -5.67 17.43 -4.38
N ARG A 200 -5.56 17.47 -5.72
CA ARG A 200 -5.31 16.27 -6.55
C ARG A 200 -3.99 15.59 -6.22
N GLU A 201 -2.90 16.34 -6.03
CA GLU A 201 -1.61 15.76 -5.65
C GLU A 201 -1.63 15.14 -4.25
N VAL A 202 -2.35 15.74 -3.30
CA VAL A 202 -2.56 15.16 -1.98
C VAL A 202 -3.30 13.81 -2.08
N LEU A 203 -4.39 13.77 -2.85
CA LEU A 203 -5.14 12.53 -3.08
C LEU A 203 -4.28 11.45 -3.77
N LEU A 204 -3.43 11.84 -4.73
CA LEU A 204 -2.50 10.92 -5.38
C LEU A 204 -1.41 10.40 -4.43
N LEU A 205 -0.97 11.23 -3.47
CA LEU A 205 -0.07 10.79 -2.40
C LEU A 205 -0.77 9.75 -1.51
N MET A 206 -1.97 10.03 -1.02
CA MET A 206 -2.77 9.09 -0.22
C MET A 206 -2.90 7.74 -0.93
N LYS A 207 -3.32 7.75 -2.19
CA LYS A 207 -3.39 6.56 -3.05
C LYS A 207 -2.05 5.81 -3.13
N ARG A 208 -0.93 6.52 -3.29
CA ARG A 208 0.40 5.91 -3.36
C ARG A 208 0.78 5.24 -2.05
N VAL A 209 0.47 5.88 -0.92
CA VAL A 209 0.82 5.35 0.43
C VAL A 209 0.00 4.09 0.74
N HIS A 210 -1.29 4.08 0.43
CA HIS A 210 -2.10 2.85 0.52
C HIS A 210 -1.56 1.72 -0.35
N LYS A 211 -1.12 2.01 -1.60
CA LYS A 211 -0.47 1.01 -2.44
C LYS A 211 0.86 0.51 -1.86
N ARG A 212 1.59 1.35 -1.12
CA ARG A 212 2.79 0.91 -0.41
C ARG A 212 2.45 -0.08 0.69
N LEU A 213 1.35 0.14 1.40
CA LEU A 213 0.85 -0.81 2.40
C LEU A 213 0.57 -2.17 1.76
N ASP A 214 -0.18 -2.19 0.64
CA ASP A 214 -0.51 -3.41 -0.10
C ASP A 214 0.73 -4.24 -0.51
N VAL A 215 1.86 -3.59 -0.81
CA VAL A 215 3.11 -4.26 -1.23
C VAL A 215 4.16 -4.37 -0.11
N THR A 216 3.80 -4.06 1.11
CA THR A 216 4.70 -4.25 2.26
C THR A 216 4.65 -5.69 2.73
N SER A 217 5.78 -6.41 2.68
CA SER A 217 5.89 -7.82 3.04
C SER A 217 5.90 -8.04 4.55
N ARG A 218 4.85 -7.58 5.22
CA ARG A 218 4.56 -7.80 6.64
C ARG A 218 3.11 -8.24 6.76
N THR A 219 2.80 -9.12 7.70
CA THR A 219 1.41 -9.37 8.08
C THR A 219 0.85 -8.11 8.73
N PHE A 220 -0.30 -7.63 8.29
CA PHE A 220 -1.03 -6.56 8.94
C PHE A 220 -2.29 -7.11 9.61
N VAL A 221 -2.56 -6.66 10.82
CA VAL A 221 -3.81 -6.94 11.52
C VAL A 221 -4.42 -5.65 12.04
N ALA A 222 -5.66 -5.37 11.66
CA ALA A 222 -6.39 -4.21 12.16
C ALA A 222 -7.12 -4.59 13.46
N LEU A 223 -6.98 -3.74 14.47
CA LEU A 223 -7.65 -3.86 15.75
C LEU A 223 -8.65 -2.72 15.91
N ILE A 224 -9.93 -3.06 15.84
CA ILE A 224 -11.04 -2.11 15.92
C ILE A 224 -11.63 -2.19 17.32
N GLU A 225 -11.38 -1.16 18.12
CA GLU A 225 -11.77 -1.08 19.53
C GLU A 225 -12.57 0.20 19.78
N PRO A 226 -13.29 0.33 20.90
CA PRO A 226 -13.89 1.59 21.32
C PRO A 226 -12.90 2.74 21.23
N GLY A 227 -13.31 3.87 20.62
CA GLY A 227 -12.45 5.01 20.38
C GLY A 227 -11.57 4.95 19.14
N SER A 228 -11.55 3.84 18.42
CA SER A 228 -10.89 3.74 17.10
C SER A 228 -11.54 4.66 16.06
N CYS A 229 -10.74 5.12 15.10
CA CYS A 229 -11.17 5.99 14.01
C CYS A 229 -10.97 5.31 12.65
N PHE A 230 -11.56 4.13 12.44
CA PHE A 230 -11.58 3.47 11.13
C PHE A 230 -12.68 4.07 10.24
N ALA A 231 -12.43 5.29 9.76
CA ALA A 231 -13.37 6.05 8.94
C ALA A 231 -12.72 6.45 7.61
N GLY A 232 -13.48 6.55 6.53
CA GLY A 232 -13.01 7.03 5.22
C GLY A 232 -11.70 6.37 4.78
N SER A 233 -10.65 7.15 4.56
CA SER A 233 -9.34 6.60 4.15
C SER A 233 -8.70 5.71 5.22
N PHE A 234 -9.04 5.85 6.49
CA PHE A 234 -8.56 4.95 7.54
C PHE A 234 -9.30 3.59 7.51
N ALA A 235 -10.52 3.53 7.00
CA ALA A 235 -11.17 2.25 6.69
C ALA A 235 -10.44 1.49 5.57
N GLU A 236 -9.75 2.20 4.65
CA GLU A 236 -8.88 1.54 3.67
C GLU A 236 -7.65 0.87 4.33
N LEU A 237 -7.16 1.35 5.50
CA LEU A 237 -6.12 0.69 6.28
C LEU A 237 -6.63 -0.64 6.83
N LEU A 238 -7.86 -0.66 7.35
CA LEU A 238 -8.54 -1.87 7.81
C LEU A 238 -8.58 -2.94 6.71
N TRP A 239 -9.05 -2.57 5.51
CA TRP A 239 -9.19 -3.54 4.39
C TRP A 239 -7.87 -3.85 3.66
N SER A 240 -6.80 -3.12 3.95
CA SER A 240 -5.44 -3.49 3.56
C SER A 240 -4.84 -4.57 4.45
N ALA A 241 -5.39 -4.77 5.65
CA ALA A 241 -4.91 -5.75 6.60
C ALA A 241 -5.25 -7.18 6.15
N ASP A 242 -4.41 -8.13 6.53
CA ASP A 242 -4.61 -9.55 6.25
C ASP A 242 -5.71 -10.16 7.16
N ARG A 243 -5.90 -9.57 8.33
CA ARG A 243 -7.01 -9.87 9.26
C ARG A 243 -7.46 -8.61 10.00
N ALA A 244 -8.70 -8.63 10.45
CA ALA A 244 -9.31 -7.57 11.25
C ALA A 244 -10.10 -8.19 12.41
N TYR A 245 -9.81 -7.73 13.61
CA TYR A 245 -10.55 -8.09 14.83
C TYR A 245 -11.29 -6.86 15.33
N MET A 246 -12.57 -7.03 15.62
CA MET A 246 -13.43 -5.99 16.16
C MET A 246 -13.93 -6.41 17.54
N LEU A 247 -13.74 -5.55 18.51
CA LEU A 247 -14.19 -5.75 19.88
C LEU A 247 -15.67 -5.39 19.98
N ASP A 248 -16.47 -6.31 20.45
CA ASP A 248 -17.84 -6.08 20.88
C ASP A 248 -17.86 -5.98 22.42
N ASP A 249 -17.80 -4.75 22.91
CA ASP A 249 -17.82 -4.42 24.34
C ASP A 249 -19.15 -3.77 24.69
N PRO A 250 -20.06 -4.52 25.34
CA PRO A 250 -21.39 -4.01 25.69
C PRO A 250 -21.34 -2.92 26.77
N ASP A 251 -20.25 -2.81 27.52
CA ASP A 251 -20.07 -1.85 28.61
C ASP A 251 -19.37 -0.56 28.16
N ALA A 252 -18.94 -0.50 26.89
CA ALA A 252 -18.30 0.68 26.34
C ALA A 252 -19.29 1.84 26.15
N ASP A 253 -18.93 3.05 26.59
CA ASP A 253 -19.73 4.27 26.36
C ASP A 253 -20.03 4.52 24.88
N THR A 254 -19.13 4.12 24.00
CA THR A 254 -19.30 4.19 22.54
C THR A 254 -18.74 2.88 21.96
N PRO A 255 -19.54 2.11 21.21
CA PRO A 255 -19.08 0.86 20.64
C PRO A 255 -17.95 1.08 19.61
N ALA A 256 -17.18 0.03 19.36
CA ALA A 256 -16.27 0.01 18.22
C ALA A 256 -17.07 0.21 16.92
N GLN A 257 -16.56 1.00 15.99
CA GLN A 257 -17.30 1.35 14.78
C GLN A 257 -16.40 1.57 13.56
N ILE A 258 -16.99 1.33 12.40
CA ILE A 258 -16.38 1.63 11.10
C ILE A 258 -17.30 2.60 10.37
N LEU A 259 -16.75 3.66 9.77
CA LEU A 259 -17.51 4.59 8.94
C LEU A 259 -16.97 4.62 7.52
N VAL A 260 -17.87 4.48 6.57
CA VAL A 260 -17.54 4.58 5.14
C VAL A 260 -17.95 5.93 4.56
N SER A 261 -17.27 6.30 3.48
CA SER A 261 -17.52 7.55 2.76
C SER A 261 -17.31 7.39 1.25
N ALA A 262 -17.47 8.46 0.49
CA ALA A 262 -17.12 8.49 -0.93
C ALA A 262 -15.64 8.14 -1.19
N MET A 263 -14.76 8.29 -0.20
CA MET A 263 -13.35 7.87 -0.29
C MET A 263 -13.22 6.37 -0.58
N ASN A 264 -14.13 5.56 -0.07
CA ASN A 264 -14.13 4.10 -0.18
C ASN A 264 -14.77 3.58 -1.49
N ALA A 265 -15.43 4.47 -2.25
CA ALA A 265 -16.04 4.14 -3.53
C ALA A 265 -15.02 4.16 -4.72
N GLY A 266 -13.75 3.86 -4.46
CA GLY A 266 -12.72 3.74 -5.49
C GLY A 266 -11.80 4.95 -5.66
N ALA A 267 -11.84 5.94 -4.78
CA ALA A 267 -10.90 7.07 -4.81
C ALA A 267 -9.43 6.64 -4.57
N LEU A 268 -9.23 5.58 -3.80
CA LEU A 268 -7.92 5.05 -3.42
C LEU A 268 -7.70 3.60 -3.94
N PRO A 269 -7.72 3.36 -5.26
CA PRO A 269 -7.64 2.01 -5.81
C PRO A 269 -6.29 1.35 -5.56
N MET A 270 -6.29 0.03 -5.49
CA MET A 270 -5.11 -0.82 -5.43
C MET A 270 -4.31 -0.79 -6.74
N GLY A 271 -3.17 -1.50 -6.77
CA GLY A 271 -2.33 -1.61 -7.96
C GLY A 271 -3.00 -2.27 -9.16
N ASN A 272 -3.96 -3.16 -8.93
CA ASN A 272 -4.77 -3.85 -9.94
C ASN A 272 -5.97 -3.02 -10.45
N GLY A 273 -6.22 -1.84 -9.88
CA GLY A 273 -7.31 -0.94 -10.27
C GLY A 273 -8.60 -1.12 -9.49
N LEU A 274 -8.73 -2.15 -8.68
CA LEU A 274 -9.90 -2.38 -7.81
C LEU A 274 -9.80 -1.56 -6.51
N SER A 275 -10.93 -1.22 -5.92
CA SER A 275 -10.97 -0.81 -4.52
C SER A 275 -10.68 -2.01 -3.60
N ARG A 276 -10.35 -1.75 -2.33
CA ARG A 276 -10.12 -2.82 -1.37
C ARG A 276 -11.41 -3.56 -1.01
N LEU A 277 -12.54 -2.89 -1.03
CA LEU A 277 -13.84 -3.54 -0.91
C LEU A 277 -14.14 -4.48 -2.08
N GLU A 278 -13.90 -4.05 -3.33
CA GLU A 278 -14.04 -4.92 -4.49
C GLU A 278 -13.11 -6.14 -4.43
N THR A 279 -11.87 -5.94 -3.96
CA THR A 279 -10.93 -7.05 -3.76
C THR A 279 -11.38 -7.98 -2.64
N ARG A 280 -11.96 -7.46 -1.56
CA ARG A 280 -12.47 -8.25 -0.44
C ARG A 280 -13.65 -9.14 -0.84
N PHE A 281 -14.57 -8.59 -1.60
CA PHE A 281 -15.80 -9.29 -2.01
C PHE A 281 -15.73 -9.88 -3.41
N LEU A 282 -14.67 -9.59 -4.19
CA LEU A 282 -14.48 -9.98 -5.59
C LEU A 282 -15.75 -9.74 -6.43
N ASP A 283 -16.27 -10.74 -7.09
CA ASP A 283 -17.41 -10.58 -8.01
C ASP A 283 -18.77 -10.29 -7.30
N ASP A 284 -18.81 -10.21 -5.98
CA ASP A 284 -20.00 -9.87 -5.21
C ASP A 284 -20.19 -8.34 -5.08
N SER A 285 -20.64 -7.73 -6.16
CA SER A 285 -20.94 -6.30 -6.18
C SER A 285 -22.13 -5.89 -5.29
N ALA A 286 -22.97 -6.85 -4.86
CA ALA A 286 -24.09 -6.58 -3.96
C ALA A 286 -23.57 -6.29 -2.55
N SER A 287 -22.62 -7.07 -2.06
CA SER A 287 -21.95 -6.85 -0.77
C SER A 287 -21.19 -5.51 -0.76
N VAL A 288 -20.46 -5.16 -1.84
CA VAL A 288 -19.82 -3.83 -1.96
C VAL A 288 -20.84 -2.70 -1.84
N LYS A 289 -21.98 -2.81 -2.53
CA LYS A 289 -23.06 -1.81 -2.48
C LYS A 289 -23.69 -1.72 -1.10
N ALA A 290 -23.90 -2.86 -0.42
CA ALA A 290 -24.46 -2.91 0.92
C ALA A 290 -23.59 -2.14 1.92
N VAL A 291 -22.26 -2.31 1.86
CA VAL A 291 -21.32 -1.54 2.69
C VAL A 291 -21.37 -0.05 2.34
N LEU A 292 -21.30 0.31 1.07
CA LEU A 292 -21.29 1.71 0.63
C LEU A 292 -22.62 2.43 0.88
N ALA A 293 -23.74 1.70 1.11
CA ALA A 293 -25.03 2.29 1.48
C ALA A 293 -25.00 3.01 2.84
N TYR A 294 -24.03 2.75 3.69
CA TYR A 294 -23.83 3.46 4.96
C TYR A 294 -23.18 4.85 4.78
N ALA A 295 -22.56 5.12 3.61
CA ALA A 295 -21.78 6.33 3.39
C ALA A 295 -22.62 7.65 3.35
N PRO A 296 -23.79 7.73 2.69
CA PRO A 296 -24.51 9.00 2.57
C PRO A 296 -24.94 9.59 3.92
N GLU A 297 -25.36 8.74 4.85
CA GLU A 297 -25.82 9.15 6.18
C GLU A 297 -24.71 9.09 7.21
N ARG A 298 -23.50 8.69 6.82
CA ARG A 298 -22.36 8.45 7.72
C ARG A 298 -22.76 7.54 8.89
N LYS A 299 -23.57 6.54 8.59
CA LYS A 299 -24.04 5.58 9.58
C LYS A 299 -22.85 4.72 10.04
N ALA A 300 -22.75 4.52 11.35
CA ALA A 300 -21.76 3.61 11.92
C ALA A 300 -22.09 2.16 11.54
N ILE A 301 -21.06 1.39 11.21
CA ILE A 301 -21.09 -0.07 11.10
C ILE A 301 -20.53 -0.57 12.43
N GLU A 302 -21.42 -0.99 13.32
CA GLU A 302 -21.12 -1.52 14.64
C GLU A 302 -20.84 -3.04 14.56
N PRO A 303 -20.37 -3.71 15.64
CA PRO A 303 -19.93 -5.10 15.60
C PRO A 303 -20.88 -6.06 14.91
N ASP A 304 -22.14 -6.04 15.27
CA ASP A 304 -23.19 -6.89 14.67
C ASP A 304 -23.35 -6.70 13.16
N ASP A 305 -23.39 -5.43 12.71
CA ASP A 305 -23.48 -5.11 11.29
C ASP A 305 -22.16 -5.43 10.57
N ALA A 306 -21.01 -5.20 11.22
CA ALA A 306 -19.70 -5.49 10.65
C ALA A 306 -19.50 -6.98 10.36
N GLU A 307 -19.95 -7.86 11.24
CA GLU A 307 -19.93 -9.31 11.04
C GLU A 307 -20.87 -9.72 9.88
N LYS A 308 -22.12 -9.27 9.92
CA LYS A 308 -23.13 -9.58 8.88
C LYS A 308 -22.72 -9.10 7.50
N LEU A 309 -22.11 -7.90 7.41
CA LEU A 309 -21.62 -7.32 6.16
C LEU A 309 -20.31 -7.95 5.70
N GLY A 310 -19.60 -8.69 6.56
CA GLY A 310 -18.31 -9.29 6.26
C GLY A 310 -17.18 -8.27 6.11
N VAL A 311 -17.28 -7.10 6.73
CA VAL A 311 -16.24 -6.04 6.62
C VAL A 311 -15.09 -6.24 7.58
N VAL A 312 -15.23 -7.10 8.58
CA VAL A 312 -14.17 -7.56 9.49
C VAL A 312 -13.95 -9.06 9.36
N THR A 313 -12.88 -9.60 9.93
CA THR A 313 -12.63 -11.04 9.92
C THR A 313 -13.32 -11.72 11.09
N PHE A 314 -13.22 -11.11 12.26
CA PHE A 314 -13.82 -11.63 13.50
C PHE A 314 -14.37 -10.49 14.35
N VAL A 315 -15.53 -10.75 14.98
CA VAL A 315 -16.05 -9.97 16.10
C VAL A 315 -15.91 -10.84 17.35
N ARG A 316 -15.46 -10.26 18.45
CA ARG A 316 -15.29 -10.96 19.72
C ARG A 316 -15.72 -10.06 20.88
N ASP A 317 -16.28 -10.68 21.91
CA ASP A 317 -16.58 -10.00 23.15
C ASP A 317 -15.31 -9.61 23.93
N ASP A 318 -15.49 -8.88 24.99
CA ASP A 318 -14.41 -8.36 25.85
C ASP A 318 -13.60 -9.47 26.58
N ILE A 319 -14.19 -10.65 26.74
CA ILE A 319 -13.54 -11.81 27.38
C ILE A 319 -12.60 -12.50 26.39
N ASP A 320 -13.10 -12.81 25.19
CA ASP A 320 -12.35 -13.61 24.20
C ASP A 320 -11.38 -12.79 23.36
N TYR A 321 -11.68 -11.50 23.12
CA TYR A 321 -10.89 -10.63 22.24
C TYR A 321 -9.39 -10.56 22.59
N PRO A 322 -8.98 -10.29 23.85
CA PRO A 322 -7.56 -10.16 24.19
C PRO A 322 -6.78 -11.46 23.95
N ASP A 323 -7.38 -12.59 24.28
CA ASP A 323 -6.72 -13.89 24.14
C ASP A 323 -6.62 -14.34 22.69
N GLU A 324 -7.67 -14.17 21.88
CA GLU A 324 -7.62 -14.52 20.45
C GLU A 324 -6.61 -13.64 19.69
N VAL A 325 -6.58 -12.34 19.95
CA VAL A 325 -5.58 -11.44 19.35
C VAL A 325 -4.18 -11.88 19.75
N ARG A 326 -3.92 -12.12 21.04
CA ARG A 326 -2.62 -12.58 21.54
C ARG A 326 -2.19 -13.90 20.88
N LEU A 327 -3.06 -14.88 20.86
CA LEU A 327 -2.78 -16.20 20.26
C LEU A 327 -2.49 -16.09 18.77
N PHE A 328 -3.26 -15.27 18.05
CA PHE A 328 -2.99 -15.01 16.64
C PHE A 328 -1.62 -14.37 16.41
N LEU A 329 -1.25 -13.36 17.19
CA LEU A 329 0.05 -12.69 17.07
C LEU A 329 1.21 -13.66 17.30
N GLU A 330 1.12 -14.49 18.34
CA GLU A 330 2.13 -15.49 18.68
C GLU A 330 2.26 -16.56 17.58
N GLU A 331 1.14 -17.14 17.14
CA GLU A 331 1.11 -18.13 16.08
C GLU A 331 1.67 -17.57 14.77
N ARG A 332 1.14 -16.41 14.33
CA ARG A 332 1.50 -15.82 13.03
C ARG A 332 2.98 -15.47 12.94
N THR A 333 3.58 -14.96 14.02
CA THR A 333 5.01 -14.64 14.06
C THR A 333 5.90 -15.87 14.12
N SER A 334 5.38 -17.05 14.48
CA SER A 334 6.13 -18.30 14.51
C SER A 334 6.26 -19.01 13.16
N LEU A 335 5.43 -18.62 12.17
CA LEU A 335 5.42 -19.24 10.85
C LEU A 335 6.62 -18.80 9.99
N SER A 336 6.95 -19.62 8.99
CA SER A 336 8.02 -19.28 8.03
C SER A 336 7.77 -17.95 7.34
N PRO A 337 8.67 -16.96 7.49
CA PRO A 337 8.51 -15.65 6.86
C PRO A 337 8.51 -15.74 5.32
N ASP A 338 9.27 -16.65 4.73
CA ASP A 338 9.31 -16.86 3.28
C ASP A 338 7.94 -17.31 2.74
N ALA A 339 7.30 -18.27 3.44
CA ALA A 339 5.97 -18.75 3.08
C ALA A 339 4.90 -17.66 3.26
N LEU A 340 4.96 -16.88 4.35
CA LEU A 340 4.03 -15.79 4.61
C LEU A 340 4.12 -14.69 3.55
N VAL A 341 5.33 -14.27 3.16
CA VAL A 341 5.53 -13.24 2.11
C VAL A 341 4.92 -13.70 0.79
N GLY A 342 5.18 -14.95 0.40
CA GLY A 342 4.61 -15.52 -0.83
C GLY A 342 3.09 -15.63 -0.78
N MET A 343 2.53 -16.10 0.33
CA MET A 343 1.08 -16.21 0.53
C MET A 343 0.39 -14.83 0.48
N GLU A 344 0.87 -13.88 1.28
CA GLU A 344 0.30 -12.53 1.36
C GLU A 344 0.35 -11.81 0.02
N ALA A 345 1.49 -11.88 -0.72
CA ALA A 345 1.64 -11.31 -2.04
C ALA A 345 0.63 -11.88 -3.07
N ASN A 346 0.23 -13.14 -2.92
CA ASN A 346 -0.77 -13.76 -3.79
C ASN A 346 -2.20 -13.42 -3.38
N LEU A 347 -2.53 -13.44 -2.09
CA LEU A 347 -3.88 -13.18 -1.60
C LEU A 347 -4.30 -11.72 -1.74
N ARG A 348 -3.40 -10.76 -1.47
CA ARG A 348 -3.71 -9.32 -1.54
C ARG A 348 -4.05 -8.82 -2.93
N PHE A 349 -3.61 -9.50 -3.99
CA PHE A 349 -3.85 -9.12 -5.37
C PHE A 349 -4.77 -10.10 -6.11
N ALA A 350 -5.85 -10.52 -5.46
CA ALA A 350 -6.97 -11.16 -6.14
C ALA A 350 -7.57 -10.18 -7.17
N GLY A 351 -8.18 -10.68 -8.22
CA GLY A 351 -8.85 -9.82 -9.22
C GLY A 351 -8.41 -10.06 -10.67
N PRO A 352 -8.29 -9.04 -11.51
CA PRO A 352 -8.54 -9.09 -12.96
C PRO A 352 -7.51 -9.84 -13.83
N GLU A 353 -6.48 -10.45 -13.31
CA GLU A 353 -5.61 -11.34 -14.10
C GLU A 353 -6.31 -12.68 -14.38
N THR A 354 -5.90 -13.41 -15.44
CA THR A 354 -6.36 -14.78 -15.65
C THR A 354 -5.81 -15.72 -14.57
N MET A 355 -6.54 -16.81 -14.29
CA MET A 355 -6.10 -17.80 -13.31
C MET A 355 -4.75 -18.41 -13.69
N GLU A 356 -4.54 -18.70 -14.97
CA GLU A 356 -3.29 -19.26 -15.49
C GLU A 356 -2.11 -18.32 -15.27
N THR A 357 -2.26 -17.01 -15.53
CA THR A 357 -1.17 -16.05 -15.29
C THR A 357 -0.89 -15.87 -13.82
N LYS A 358 -1.89 -15.93 -12.96
CA LYS A 358 -1.72 -15.90 -11.50
C LYS A 358 -0.98 -17.11 -10.98
N ILE A 359 -1.35 -18.31 -11.44
CA ILE A 359 -0.71 -19.55 -11.01
C ILE A 359 0.71 -19.60 -11.53
N PHE A 360 0.91 -19.55 -12.85
CA PHE A 360 2.20 -19.84 -13.45
C PHE A 360 3.17 -18.66 -13.46
N GLY A 361 2.67 -17.43 -13.58
CA GLY A 361 3.49 -16.22 -13.58
C GLY A 361 3.79 -15.67 -12.20
N ARG A 362 3.02 -16.04 -11.16
CA ARG A 362 3.16 -15.48 -9.81
C ARG A 362 3.24 -16.54 -8.72
N LEU A 363 2.21 -17.36 -8.50
CA LEU A 363 2.18 -18.32 -7.39
C LEU A 363 3.32 -19.36 -7.52
N SER A 364 3.48 -19.98 -8.70
CA SER A 364 4.56 -20.93 -8.96
C SER A 364 5.95 -20.28 -8.87
N ALA A 365 6.09 -19.02 -9.29
CA ALA A 365 7.36 -18.29 -9.16
C ALA A 365 7.72 -18.08 -7.68
N TRP A 366 6.76 -17.70 -6.83
CA TRP A 366 6.94 -17.63 -5.38
C TRP A 366 7.30 -18.99 -4.78
N GLN A 367 6.58 -20.04 -5.16
CA GLN A 367 6.86 -21.39 -4.67
C GLN A 367 8.26 -21.87 -5.05
N ASN A 368 8.70 -21.63 -6.29
CA ASN A 368 10.03 -21.96 -6.74
C ASN A 368 11.10 -21.18 -5.97
N TRP A 369 10.87 -19.91 -5.67
CA TRP A 369 11.76 -19.13 -4.81
C TRP A 369 11.81 -19.69 -3.38
N ILE A 370 10.65 -20.05 -2.78
CA ILE A 370 10.57 -20.65 -1.44
C ILE A 370 11.40 -21.95 -1.39
N PHE A 371 11.34 -22.78 -2.41
CA PHE A 371 12.13 -24.03 -2.47
C PHE A 371 13.65 -23.80 -2.52
N THR A 372 14.12 -22.62 -2.84
CA THR A 372 15.55 -22.26 -2.75
C THR A 372 15.96 -21.72 -1.38
N ARG A 373 15.01 -21.51 -0.46
CA ARG A 373 15.25 -20.90 0.85
C ARG A 373 15.57 -21.94 1.92
N ALA A 374 16.51 -21.59 2.79
CA ALA A 374 16.91 -22.45 3.90
C ALA A 374 15.74 -22.81 4.85
N ASN A 375 14.78 -21.91 5.00
CA ASN A 375 13.57 -22.15 5.79
C ASN A 375 12.71 -23.30 5.28
N ALA A 376 12.75 -23.59 3.98
CA ALA A 376 12.05 -24.71 3.38
C ALA A 376 12.93 -25.96 3.28
N THR A 377 14.12 -25.86 2.68
CA THR A 377 14.93 -26.99 2.22
C THR A 377 16.33 -27.08 2.87
N GLY A 378 16.68 -26.17 3.80
CA GLY A 378 17.91 -26.29 4.58
C GLY A 378 17.85 -27.47 5.56
N ASN A 379 18.98 -27.80 6.21
CA ASN A 379 19.07 -28.93 7.16
C ASN A 379 18.01 -28.90 8.27
N LYS A 380 17.61 -27.71 8.70
CA LYS A 380 16.54 -27.48 9.70
C LYS A 380 15.27 -26.90 9.06
N GLY A 381 15.15 -26.96 7.75
CA GLY A 381 14.00 -26.45 7.01
C GLY A 381 12.77 -27.33 7.17
N ALA A 382 11.59 -26.73 7.00
CA ALA A 382 10.33 -27.42 7.27
C ALA A 382 10.09 -28.65 6.39
N LEU A 383 10.48 -28.64 5.12
CA LEU A 383 10.34 -29.79 4.21
C LEU A 383 11.34 -30.90 4.56
N THR A 384 12.56 -30.55 5.00
CA THR A 384 13.59 -31.52 5.37
C THR A 384 13.19 -32.27 6.64
N LEU A 385 12.56 -31.58 7.59
CA LEU A 385 12.13 -32.17 8.86
C LEU A 385 10.70 -32.72 8.84
N TYR A 386 10.00 -32.63 7.70
CA TYR A 386 8.62 -33.10 7.59
C TYR A 386 8.54 -34.61 7.90
N GLY A 387 7.67 -34.95 8.86
CA GLY A 387 7.52 -36.35 9.33
C GLY A 387 8.52 -36.78 10.40
N SER A 388 9.46 -35.93 10.81
CA SER A 388 10.33 -36.15 11.98
C SER A 388 9.73 -35.55 13.26
N PRO A 389 10.20 -35.92 14.48
CA PRO A 389 9.77 -35.29 15.71
C PRO A 389 10.41 -33.89 15.95
N GLU A 390 11.37 -33.51 15.13
CA GLU A 390 12.08 -32.22 15.27
C GLU A 390 11.24 -31.08 14.71
N ARG A 391 11.37 -29.90 15.31
CA ARG A 391 10.72 -28.69 14.81
C ARG A 391 11.67 -27.92 13.90
N PRO A 392 11.16 -27.32 12.81
CA PRO A 392 11.98 -26.47 11.94
C PRO A 392 12.45 -25.22 12.68
N GLU A 393 13.65 -24.76 12.31
CA GLU A 393 14.19 -23.48 12.75
C GLU A 393 14.22 -22.53 11.55
N PHE A 394 13.63 -21.34 11.70
CA PHE A 394 13.53 -20.36 10.63
C PHE A 394 14.47 -19.17 10.82
N ASP A 395 15.11 -18.72 9.75
CA ASP A 395 15.61 -17.35 9.65
C ASP A 395 14.37 -16.45 9.53
N LEU A 396 14.12 -15.69 10.56
CA LEU A 396 12.88 -14.97 10.75
C LEU A 396 12.86 -13.59 10.08
N ARG A 397 13.95 -13.18 9.43
CA ARG A 397 14.03 -11.91 8.70
C ARG A 397 13.16 -11.93 7.45
N ARG A 398 12.40 -10.86 7.26
CA ARG A 398 11.55 -10.65 6.08
C ARG A 398 12.18 -9.63 5.14
N CYS A 399 11.94 -9.81 3.83
CA CYS A 399 12.39 -8.86 2.81
C CYS A 399 11.48 -7.64 2.70
#